data_68e9901bb7e893b20b8fb5b3e1399870
#
_entry.id   68e9901bb7e893b20b8fb5b3e1399870
#
_cell.length_a   1.000
_cell.length_b   1.000
_cell.length_c   1.000
_cell.angle_alpha   90.00
_cell.angle_beta   90.00
_cell.angle_gamma   90.00
#
_symmetry.space_group_name_H-M   'P 1'
#
loop_
_entity.id
_entity.type
_entity.pdbx_description
1 polymer ?
#
loop_
_entity_poly.entity_id
_entity_poly.type
_entity_poly.pdbx_seq_one_letter_code
_entity_poly.pdbx_strand_id
1 'polypeptide(L)'
;MKRSLMDRLSNTWVDRVISRLYAHLDIAVMSAFNGSERLALIKEIQKEDGLLLCRPSELFMVYAIAAGQTQVPGDYAEIGVYRGATAKLMCEAKGEKDIHLFDTFAGLPGSEAIDIRFRRSMFSAQEEAVRKRLVKYEKVHIYPGLFPGTAGAIRDKQFAFVHIDVDIYQSTRDSLEFFYSRMSPCGIIISHDYPSSEGVRKAFEEFFADKKENVVNLPMSQCMVIKLA
;
A
#
# COMPACT_ATOMS: atom_id res chain seq x y z
N MET A 1 13.15 15.94 -19.75
CA MET A 1 12.02 16.27 -18.87
C MET A 1 12.50 17.16 -17.72
N LYS A 2 11.90 18.34 -17.50
CA LYS A 2 12.32 19.22 -16.40
C LYS A 2 11.93 18.57 -15.07
N ARG A 3 12.91 18.29 -14.19
CA ARG A 3 12.64 17.82 -12.83
C ARG A 3 11.65 18.76 -12.15
N SER A 4 10.58 18.24 -11.57
CA SER A 4 9.61 18.99 -10.78
C SER A 4 10.33 19.73 -9.63
N LEU A 5 9.78 20.85 -9.19
CA LEU A 5 10.27 21.57 -8.00
C LEU A 5 10.31 20.63 -6.78
N MET A 6 9.34 19.73 -6.67
CA MET A 6 9.25 18.71 -5.62
C MET A 6 10.41 17.70 -5.67
N ASP A 7 10.86 17.29 -6.87
CA ASP A 7 12.04 16.42 -7.03
C ASP A 7 13.35 17.08 -6.58
N ARG A 8 13.42 18.41 -6.62
CA ARG A 8 14.60 19.17 -6.16
C ARG A 8 14.63 19.36 -4.65
N LEU A 9 13.47 19.33 -4.01
CA LEU A 9 13.32 19.54 -2.57
C LEU A 9 13.29 18.23 -1.78
N SER A 10 13.11 17.08 -2.47
CA SER A 10 13.02 15.77 -1.83
C SER A 10 14.21 15.49 -0.91
N ASN A 11 13.93 15.00 0.30
CA ASN A 11 14.89 14.71 1.37
C ASN A 11 15.59 15.92 2.03
N THR A 12 15.16 17.14 1.78
CA THR A 12 15.67 18.32 2.50
C THR A 12 14.89 18.57 3.80
N TRP A 13 15.44 19.39 4.71
CA TRP A 13 14.70 19.83 5.90
C TRP A 13 13.42 20.62 5.53
N VAL A 14 13.44 21.34 4.41
CA VAL A 14 12.29 22.07 3.87
C VAL A 14 11.18 21.10 3.49
N ASP A 15 11.51 20.00 2.82
CA ASP A 15 10.57 18.95 2.46
C ASP A 15 9.89 18.35 3.71
N ARG A 16 10.67 18.08 4.76
CA ARG A 16 10.12 17.58 6.04
C ARG A 16 9.15 18.56 6.71
N VAL A 17 9.44 19.85 6.68
CA VAL A 17 8.55 20.88 7.24
C VAL A 17 7.28 20.98 6.41
N ILE A 18 7.41 21.05 5.10
CA ILE A 18 6.28 21.11 4.17
C ILE A 18 5.39 19.86 4.33
N SER A 19 5.98 18.68 4.34
CA SER A 19 5.24 17.41 4.51
C SER A 19 4.48 17.36 5.83
N ARG A 20 5.06 17.85 6.93
CA ARG A 20 4.37 17.97 8.22
C ARG A 20 3.20 18.95 8.17
N LEU A 21 3.38 20.11 7.56
CA LEU A 21 2.30 21.10 7.40
C LEU A 21 1.15 20.54 6.58
N TYR A 22 1.46 19.86 5.46
CA TYR A 22 0.46 19.18 4.64
C TYR A 22 -0.27 18.08 5.42
N ALA A 23 0.45 17.27 6.20
CA ALA A 23 -0.18 16.21 7.00
C ALA A 23 -1.14 16.79 8.05
N HIS A 24 -0.80 17.91 8.70
CA HIS A 24 -1.70 18.59 9.64
C HIS A 24 -2.93 19.17 8.95
N LEU A 25 -2.73 19.80 7.78
CA LEU A 25 -3.83 20.35 6.99
C LEU A 25 -4.77 19.23 6.50
N ASP A 26 -4.22 18.15 5.99
CA ASP A 26 -4.96 16.96 5.56
C ASP A 26 -5.86 16.42 6.70
N ILE A 27 -5.28 16.26 7.90
CA ILE A 27 -6.04 15.83 9.08
C ILE A 27 -7.11 16.84 9.46
N ALA A 28 -6.81 18.13 9.42
CA ALA A 28 -7.78 19.17 9.76
C ALA A 28 -8.97 19.18 8.79
N VAL A 29 -8.71 19.09 7.49
CA VAL A 29 -9.76 18.99 6.47
C VAL A 29 -10.57 17.71 6.64
N MET A 30 -9.92 16.56 6.78
CA MET A 30 -10.63 15.29 6.98
C MET A 30 -11.46 15.29 8.27
N SER A 31 -11.00 15.96 9.32
CA SER A 31 -11.73 16.03 10.60
C SER A 31 -13.07 16.75 10.47
N ALA A 32 -13.23 17.62 9.49
CA ALA A 32 -14.49 18.31 9.23
C ALA A 32 -15.54 17.41 8.58
N PHE A 33 -15.15 16.31 7.93
CA PHE A 33 -16.03 15.48 7.13
C PHE A 33 -16.11 14.02 7.60
N ASN A 34 -15.17 13.54 8.41
CA ASN A 34 -15.07 12.14 8.81
C ASN A 34 -15.07 11.97 10.33
N GLY A 35 -15.62 10.86 10.78
CA GLY A 35 -15.72 10.56 12.22
C GLY A 35 -14.36 10.53 12.93
N SER A 36 -14.34 10.95 14.20
CA SER A 36 -13.14 11.12 15.01
C SER A 36 -12.34 9.83 15.24
N GLU A 37 -12.99 8.67 15.30
CA GLU A 37 -12.33 7.38 15.59
C GLU A 37 -11.36 6.95 14.50
N ARG A 38 -11.76 7.03 13.22
CA ARG A 38 -10.90 6.67 12.07
C ARG A 38 -9.67 7.55 12.00
N LEU A 39 -9.84 8.84 12.28
CA LEU A 39 -8.74 9.80 12.30
C LEU A 39 -7.84 9.64 13.53
N ALA A 40 -8.38 9.18 14.65
CA ALA A 40 -7.58 8.87 15.84
C ALA A 40 -6.53 7.80 15.55
N LEU A 41 -6.92 6.73 14.85
CA LEU A 41 -6.00 5.67 14.44
C LEU A 41 -4.90 6.18 13.50
N ILE A 42 -5.25 7.01 12.51
CA ILE A 42 -4.27 7.61 11.60
C ILE A 42 -3.29 8.52 12.36
N LYS A 43 -3.79 9.34 13.30
CA LYS A 43 -2.95 10.18 14.16
C LYS A 43 -2.01 9.36 15.05
N GLU A 44 -2.49 8.24 15.58
CA GLU A 44 -1.68 7.29 16.37
C GLU A 44 -0.52 6.73 15.53
N ILE A 45 -0.82 6.22 14.34
CA ILE A 45 0.19 5.70 13.40
C ILE A 45 1.21 6.77 13.04
N GLN A 46 0.77 7.99 12.75
CA GLN A 46 1.66 9.11 12.46
C GLN A 46 2.60 9.42 13.63
N LYS A 47 2.10 9.35 14.85
CA LYS A 47 2.90 9.58 16.06
C LYS A 47 3.94 8.47 16.27
N GLU A 48 3.56 7.22 15.99
CA GLU A 48 4.45 6.05 16.13
C GLU A 48 5.59 6.07 15.11
N ASP A 49 5.31 6.41 13.86
CA ASP A 49 6.27 6.33 12.76
C ASP A 49 7.10 7.61 12.56
N GLY A 50 6.68 8.71 13.15
CA GLY A 50 7.41 9.99 13.16
C GLY A 50 7.41 10.73 11.81
N LEU A 51 7.86 10.09 10.74
CA LEU A 51 7.80 10.58 9.36
C LEU A 51 6.95 9.61 8.55
N LEU A 52 5.82 10.08 8.05
CA LEU A 52 4.98 9.25 7.19
C LEU A 52 5.53 9.23 5.78
N LEU A 53 5.69 8.04 5.23
CA LEU A 53 5.89 7.84 3.80
C LEU A 53 4.55 8.03 3.05
N CYS A 54 3.43 7.65 3.69
CA CYS A 54 2.07 7.84 3.18
C CYS A 54 1.39 9.05 3.83
N ARG A 55 0.61 9.79 3.07
CA ARG A 55 -0.18 10.92 3.59
C ARG A 55 -1.38 10.43 4.41
N PRO A 56 -1.90 11.24 5.34
CA PRO A 56 -3.10 10.88 6.10
C PRO A 56 -4.31 10.51 5.22
N SER A 57 -4.52 11.24 4.13
CA SER A 57 -5.58 10.96 3.15
C SER A 57 -5.38 9.62 2.43
N GLU A 58 -4.16 9.24 2.11
CA GLU A 58 -3.83 7.95 1.51
C GLU A 58 -4.07 6.79 2.49
N LEU A 59 -3.63 6.95 3.74
CA LEU A 59 -3.92 6.01 4.82
C LEU A 59 -5.42 5.86 5.05
N PHE A 60 -6.16 6.97 5.01
CA PHE A 60 -7.61 6.95 5.12
C PHE A 60 -8.27 6.20 3.97
N MET A 61 -7.79 6.37 2.73
CA MET A 61 -8.30 5.63 1.56
C MET A 61 -8.09 4.12 1.72
N VAL A 62 -6.90 3.67 2.13
CA VAL A 62 -6.65 2.25 2.40
C VAL A 62 -7.61 1.71 3.46
N TYR A 63 -7.76 2.42 4.59
CA TYR A 63 -8.69 2.02 5.65
C TYR A 63 -10.15 1.96 5.17
N ALA A 64 -10.61 3.02 4.50
CA ALA A 64 -12.01 3.14 4.08
C ALA A 64 -12.39 2.08 3.04
N ILE A 65 -11.50 1.82 2.07
CA ILE A 65 -11.70 0.80 1.05
C ILE A 65 -11.66 -0.59 1.70
N ALA A 66 -10.66 -0.89 2.55
CA ALA A 66 -10.60 -2.16 3.27
C ALA A 66 -11.88 -2.42 4.08
N ALA A 67 -12.36 -1.42 4.84
CA ALA A 67 -13.60 -1.54 5.60
C ALA A 67 -14.82 -1.82 4.71
N GLY A 68 -14.85 -1.24 3.50
CA GLY A 68 -15.90 -1.49 2.50
C GLY A 68 -15.90 -2.90 1.91
N GLN A 69 -14.76 -3.62 2.00
CA GLN A 69 -14.60 -4.96 1.41
C GLN A 69 -14.92 -6.11 2.37
N THR A 70 -15.38 -5.85 3.58
CA THR A 70 -15.67 -6.89 4.60
C THR A 70 -16.72 -7.91 4.16
N GLN A 71 -17.68 -7.52 3.32
CA GLN A 71 -18.74 -8.40 2.81
C GLN A 71 -18.37 -9.12 1.51
N VAL A 72 -17.31 -8.70 0.82
CA VAL A 72 -16.83 -9.39 -0.39
C VAL A 72 -16.10 -10.66 0.03
N PRO A 73 -16.38 -11.83 -0.57
CA PRO A 73 -15.68 -13.08 -0.24
C PRO A 73 -14.17 -12.98 -0.46
N GLY A 74 -13.40 -13.70 0.37
CA GLY A 74 -11.95 -13.78 0.26
C GLY A 74 -11.19 -13.00 1.34
N ASP A 75 -9.90 -13.24 1.38
CA ASP A 75 -8.95 -12.70 2.36
C ASP A 75 -8.43 -11.31 1.94
N TYR A 76 -7.63 -10.71 2.80
CA TYR A 76 -6.89 -9.49 2.50
C TYR A 76 -5.42 -9.80 2.30
N ALA A 77 -4.74 -9.00 1.48
CA ALA A 77 -3.28 -9.09 1.35
C ALA A 77 -2.63 -7.71 1.23
N GLU A 78 -1.38 -7.62 1.69
CA GLU A 78 -0.51 -6.48 1.47
C GLU A 78 0.87 -6.96 1.00
N ILE A 79 1.39 -6.33 -0.04
CA ILE A 79 2.72 -6.55 -0.58
C ILE A 79 3.49 -5.24 -0.44
N GLY A 80 4.60 -5.27 0.33
CA GLY A 80 5.29 -4.09 0.79
C GLY A 80 4.71 -3.58 2.12
N VAL A 81 5.10 -4.22 3.22
CA VAL A 81 4.59 -3.93 4.58
C VAL A 81 5.43 -2.88 5.29
N TYR A 82 6.74 -2.86 5.00
CA TYR A 82 7.71 -1.96 5.63
C TYR A 82 7.60 -2.01 7.16
N ARG A 83 7.14 -0.93 7.81
CA ARG A 83 6.94 -0.84 9.27
C ARG A 83 5.53 -1.21 9.73
N GLY A 84 4.63 -1.60 8.82
CA GLY A 84 3.29 -2.08 9.13
C GLY A 84 2.26 -1.00 9.44
N ALA A 85 2.44 0.21 8.93
CA ALA A 85 1.46 1.30 9.11
C ALA A 85 0.12 0.98 8.45
N THR A 86 0.14 0.66 7.18
CA THR A 86 -1.02 0.25 6.37
C THR A 86 -1.56 -1.10 6.81
N ALA A 87 -0.68 -2.06 7.13
CA ALA A 87 -1.08 -3.35 7.72
C ALA A 87 -1.92 -3.18 8.99
N LYS A 88 -1.53 -2.26 9.89
CA LYS A 88 -2.30 -1.95 11.11
C LYS A 88 -3.69 -1.41 10.77
N LEU A 89 -3.81 -0.50 9.80
CA LEU A 89 -5.10 0.02 9.33
C LEU A 89 -5.98 -1.07 8.72
N MET A 90 -5.40 -1.94 7.91
CA MET A 90 -6.11 -3.07 7.31
C MET A 90 -6.56 -4.08 8.37
N CYS A 91 -5.77 -4.33 9.40
CA CYS A 91 -6.15 -5.18 10.53
C CYS A 91 -7.35 -4.62 11.30
N GLU A 92 -7.42 -3.31 11.52
CA GLU A 92 -8.60 -2.67 12.15
C GLU A 92 -9.84 -2.70 11.24
N ALA A 93 -9.65 -2.75 9.93
CA ALA A 93 -10.73 -2.68 8.95
C ALA A 93 -11.28 -4.06 8.53
N LYS A 94 -10.46 -5.13 8.60
CA LYS A 94 -10.74 -6.43 7.95
C LYS A 94 -11.87 -7.26 8.57
N GLY A 95 -12.34 -6.92 9.77
CA GLY A 95 -13.26 -7.77 10.51
C GLY A 95 -12.66 -9.15 10.78
N GLU A 96 -13.43 -10.21 10.50
CA GLU A 96 -13.03 -11.61 10.72
C GLU A 96 -12.17 -12.23 9.62
N LYS A 97 -11.76 -11.46 8.62
CA LYS A 97 -10.96 -11.97 7.50
C LYS A 97 -9.51 -12.25 7.88
N ASP A 98 -8.90 -13.23 7.20
CA ASP A 98 -7.45 -13.40 7.23
C ASP A 98 -6.76 -12.27 6.46
N ILE A 99 -5.58 -11.86 6.93
CA ILE A 99 -4.72 -10.92 6.22
C ILE A 99 -3.32 -11.51 6.02
N HIS A 100 -2.81 -11.41 4.80
CA HIS A 100 -1.55 -11.98 4.36
C HIS A 100 -0.58 -10.86 4.00
N LEU A 101 0.52 -10.74 4.73
CA LEU A 101 1.48 -9.66 4.68
C LEU A 101 2.81 -10.16 4.11
N PHE A 102 3.27 -9.55 3.02
CA PHE A 102 4.49 -9.94 2.32
C PHE A 102 5.48 -8.78 2.30
N ASP A 103 6.69 -9.04 2.78
CA ASP A 103 7.79 -8.08 2.71
C ASP A 103 9.13 -8.82 2.77
N THR A 104 10.14 -8.30 2.12
CA THR A 104 11.50 -8.82 2.24
C THR A 104 12.10 -8.51 3.60
N PHE A 105 11.66 -7.43 4.25
CA PHE A 105 12.25 -6.75 5.41
C PHE A 105 13.72 -6.34 5.20
N ALA A 106 14.33 -6.80 4.12
CA ALA A 106 15.67 -6.40 3.69
C ALA A 106 15.66 -5.14 2.79
N GLY A 107 14.46 -4.60 2.53
CA GLY A 107 14.23 -3.50 1.61
C GLY A 107 14.09 -3.96 0.16
N LEU A 108 14.06 -3.02 -0.79
CA LEU A 108 13.84 -3.31 -2.21
C LEU A 108 14.90 -4.28 -2.75
N PRO A 109 14.49 -5.28 -3.55
CA PRO A 109 15.41 -6.33 -4.05
C PRO A 109 16.40 -5.81 -5.08
N GLY A 110 16.04 -4.81 -5.82
CA GLY A 110 16.76 -4.18 -6.90
C GLY A 110 15.76 -3.43 -7.75
N SER A 111 16.24 -2.59 -8.66
CA SER A 111 15.38 -1.79 -9.53
C SER A 111 15.85 -1.89 -10.97
N GLU A 112 14.92 -1.77 -11.90
CA GLU A 112 15.23 -1.68 -13.32
C GLU A 112 15.62 -0.24 -13.72
N ALA A 113 16.07 -0.06 -14.97
CA ALA A 113 16.47 1.24 -15.49
C ALA A 113 15.34 2.29 -15.45
N ILE A 114 14.08 1.85 -15.44
CA ILE A 114 12.90 2.72 -15.33
C ILE A 114 12.68 3.23 -13.90
N ASP A 115 13.12 2.49 -12.89
CA ASP A 115 12.92 2.78 -11.47
C ASP A 115 14.02 3.70 -10.91
N ILE A 116 14.31 4.77 -11.61
CA ILE A 116 15.49 5.67 -11.37
C ILE A 116 15.56 6.28 -9.97
N ARG A 117 14.45 6.34 -9.24
CA ARG A 117 14.36 6.92 -7.89
C ARG A 117 14.66 5.91 -6.78
N PHE A 118 14.59 4.62 -7.08
CA PHE A 118 14.65 3.53 -6.12
C PHE A 118 15.97 2.79 -6.21
N ARG A 119 16.46 2.32 -5.08
CA ARG A 119 17.73 1.59 -5.00
C ARG A 119 17.55 0.38 -4.10
N ARG A 120 18.37 -0.62 -4.34
CA ARG A 120 18.42 -1.83 -3.50
C ARG A 120 18.54 -1.47 -2.01
N SER A 121 17.84 -2.21 -1.17
CA SER A 121 17.78 -2.08 0.30
C SER A 121 17.15 -0.78 0.82
N MET A 122 16.56 0.07 -0.03
CA MET A 122 15.67 1.13 0.46
C MET A 122 14.47 0.49 1.15
N PHE A 123 13.93 1.18 2.16
CA PHE A 123 12.75 0.74 2.93
C PHE A 123 12.94 -0.59 3.68
N SER A 124 14.15 -0.89 4.15
CA SER A 124 14.36 -2.01 5.07
C SER A 124 13.68 -1.76 6.42
N ALA A 125 13.13 -2.81 7.03
CA ALA A 125 12.47 -2.77 8.32
C ALA A 125 12.82 -4.00 9.16
N GLN A 126 12.51 -3.96 10.46
CA GLN A 126 12.67 -5.13 11.32
C GLN A 126 11.36 -5.91 11.38
N GLU A 127 11.35 -7.14 10.89
CA GLU A 127 10.19 -8.05 10.92
C GLU A 127 9.59 -8.15 12.33
N GLU A 128 10.43 -8.32 13.36
CA GLU A 128 9.98 -8.46 14.74
C GLU A 128 9.23 -7.23 15.25
N ALA A 129 9.62 -6.02 14.82
CA ALA A 129 8.89 -4.81 15.16
C ALA A 129 7.48 -4.80 14.55
N VAL A 130 7.33 -5.30 13.32
CA VAL A 130 6.01 -5.44 12.66
C VAL A 130 5.17 -6.51 13.38
N ARG A 131 5.73 -7.66 13.72
CA ARG A 131 5.04 -8.70 14.51
C ARG A 131 4.56 -8.16 15.85
N LYS A 132 5.39 -7.41 16.57
CA LYS A 132 5.02 -6.77 17.83
C LYS A 132 3.90 -5.73 17.65
N ARG A 133 3.97 -4.92 16.58
CA ARG A 133 2.95 -3.92 16.24
C ARG A 133 1.57 -4.54 16.00
N LEU A 134 1.55 -5.71 15.39
CA LEU A 134 0.32 -6.39 15.00
C LEU A 134 -0.13 -7.49 15.98
N VAL A 135 0.58 -7.69 17.09
CA VAL A 135 0.34 -8.82 18.02
C VAL A 135 -1.07 -8.92 18.60
N LYS A 136 -1.79 -7.80 18.69
CA LYS A 136 -3.17 -7.77 19.22
C LYS A 136 -4.22 -8.24 18.19
N TYR A 137 -3.85 -8.34 16.91
CA TYR A 137 -4.78 -8.72 15.86
C TYR A 137 -4.68 -10.21 15.56
N GLU A 138 -5.84 -10.84 15.44
CA GLU A 138 -5.95 -12.24 15.04
C GLU A 138 -5.92 -12.40 13.52
N LYS A 139 -5.64 -13.61 13.05
CA LYS A 139 -5.65 -13.99 11.63
C LYS A 139 -4.70 -13.13 10.78
N VAL A 140 -3.54 -12.80 11.32
CA VAL A 140 -2.46 -12.08 10.65
C VAL A 140 -1.34 -13.04 10.31
N HIS A 141 -1.03 -13.15 9.01
CA HIS A 141 0.00 -14.07 8.49
C HIS A 141 1.11 -13.24 7.83
N ILE A 142 2.33 -13.34 8.34
CA ILE A 142 3.49 -12.59 7.83
C ILE A 142 4.44 -13.57 7.13
N TYR A 143 4.78 -13.25 5.88
CA TYR A 143 5.63 -14.04 5.00
C TYR A 143 6.88 -13.25 4.62
N PRO A 144 7.98 -13.40 5.38
CA PRO A 144 9.23 -12.71 5.05
C PRO A 144 9.89 -13.31 3.82
N GLY A 145 10.35 -12.45 2.92
CA GLY A 145 11.03 -12.82 1.69
C GLY A 145 10.45 -12.18 0.44
N LEU A 146 11.07 -12.45 -0.69
CA LEU A 146 10.68 -11.85 -1.98
C LEU A 146 9.39 -12.49 -2.52
N PHE A 147 8.37 -11.65 -2.71
CA PHE A 147 7.14 -12.03 -3.40
C PHE A 147 7.40 -12.13 -4.93
N PRO A 148 6.80 -13.12 -5.66
CA PRO A 148 5.81 -14.10 -5.22
C PRO A 148 6.40 -15.42 -4.69
N GLY A 149 7.71 -15.54 -4.51
CA GLY A 149 8.36 -16.77 -4.02
C GLY A 149 7.84 -17.26 -2.67
N THR A 150 7.36 -16.34 -1.81
CA THR A 150 6.79 -16.64 -0.50
C THR A 150 5.29 -16.90 -0.50
N ALA A 151 4.62 -16.82 -1.65
CA ALA A 151 3.16 -16.91 -1.76
C ALA A 151 2.60 -18.36 -1.79
N GLY A 152 3.41 -19.37 -1.48
CA GLY A 152 3.00 -20.78 -1.54
C GLY A 152 1.72 -21.10 -0.76
N ALA A 153 1.59 -20.54 0.44
CA ALA A 153 0.46 -20.77 1.34
C ALA A 153 -0.88 -20.17 0.89
N ILE A 154 -0.85 -19.26 -0.09
CA ILE A 154 -2.04 -18.51 -0.55
C ILE A 154 -2.42 -18.80 -2.00
N ARG A 155 -1.81 -19.81 -2.64
CA ARG A 155 -2.02 -20.09 -4.08
C ARG A 155 -3.47 -20.36 -4.45
N ASP A 156 -4.21 -21.01 -3.56
CA ASP A 156 -5.60 -21.43 -3.77
C ASP A 156 -6.61 -20.51 -3.08
N LYS A 157 -6.16 -19.40 -2.52
CA LYS A 157 -7.02 -18.43 -1.84
C LYS A 157 -7.60 -17.40 -2.80
N GLN A 158 -8.76 -16.85 -2.43
CA GLN A 158 -9.38 -15.69 -3.07
C GLN A 158 -9.21 -14.45 -2.20
N PHE A 159 -9.21 -13.29 -2.83
CA PHE A 159 -8.96 -12.01 -2.17
C PHE A 159 -10.07 -11.00 -2.45
N ALA A 160 -10.56 -10.40 -1.35
CA ALA A 160 -11.48 -9.29 -1.41
C ALA A 160 -10.75 -7.94 -1.54
N PHE A 161 -9.57 -7.84 -0.93
CA PHE A 161 -8.80 -6.60 -0.90
C PHE A 161 -7.30 -6.89 -0.95
N VAL A 162 -6.61 -6.20 -1.86
CA VAL A 162 -5.14 -6.29 -2.00
C VAL A 162 -4.56 -4.88 -2.05
N HIS A 163 -3.58 -4.61 -1.19
CA HIS A 163 -2.78 -3.40 -1.19
C HIS A 163 -1.38 -3.70 -1.72
N ILE A 164 -0.94 -2.96 -2.76
CA ILE A 164 0.38 -3.11 -3.39
C ILE A 164 1.18 -1.82 -3.18
N ASP A 165 2.28 -1.91 -2.44
CA ASP A 165 3.16 -0.78 -2.13
C ASP A 165 4.63 -1.24 -2.21
N VAL A 166 5.10 -1.46 -3.43
CA VAL A 166 6.41 -2.10 -3.73
C VAL A 166 7.32 -1.25 -4.61
N ASP A 167 6.95 -0.02 -4.90
CA ASP A 167 7.74 1.07 -5.50
C ASP A 167 8.25 0.84 -6.93
N ILE A 168 8.52 -0.40 -7.37
CA ILE A 168 9.26 -0.74 -8.58
C ILE A 168 8.45 -1.57 -9.57
N TYR A 169 8.81 -1.48 -10.85
CA TYR A 169 8.10 -2.11 -11.97
C TYR A 169 7.92 -3.62 -11.78
N GLN A 170 9.01 -4.36 -11.58
CA GLN A 170 8.94 -5.83 -11.56
C GLN A 170 8.08 -6.35 -10.39
N SER A 171 8.30 -5.81 -9.18
CA SER A 171 7.52 -6.23 -8.00
C SER A 171 6.04 -5.89 -8.15
N THR A 172 5.70 -4.76 -8.77
CA THR A 172 4.30 -4.40 -9.08
C THR A 172 3.71 -5.37 -10.08
N ARG A 173 4.45 -5.67 -11.17
CA ARG A 173 4.02 -6.62 -12.20
C ARG A 173 3.76 -8.01 -11.65
N ASP A 174 4.69 -8.55 -10.87
CA ASP A 174 4.58 -9.86 -10.22
C ASP A 174 3.37 -9.93 -9.29
N SER A 175 3.11 -8.84 -8.55
CA SER A 175 1.95 -8.73 -7.66
C SER A 175 0.63 -8.75 -8.44
N LEU A 176 0.53 -7.98 -9.52
CA LEU A 176 -0.65 -7.97 -10.38
C LEU A 176 -0.91 -9.33 -11.03
N GLU A 177 0.13 -9.97 -11.57
CA GLU A 177 0.03 -11.31 -12.19
C GLU A 177 -0.45 -12.36 -11.20
N PHE A 178 0.03 -12.31 -9.96
CA PHE A 178 -0.38 -13.26 -8.94
C PHE A 178 -1.81 -13.02 -8.46
N PHE A 179 -2.17 -11.79 -8.10
CA PHE A 179 -3.45 -11.51 -7.44
C PHE A 179 -4.63 -11.37 -8.38
N TYR A 180 -4.46 -10.87 -9.60
CA TYR A 180 -5.58 -10.55 -10.49
C TYR A 180 -6.54 -11.73 -10.72
N SER A 181 -6.03 -12.93 -10.98
CA SER A 181 -6.85 -14.14 -11.18
C SER A 181 -7.46 -14.68 -9.88
N ARG A 182 -7.00 -14.18 -8.74
CA ARG A 182 -7.44 -14.59 -7.39
C ARG A 182 -8.36 -13.55 -6.73
N MET A 183 -8.57 -12.43 -7.39
CA MET A 183 -9.53 -11.44 -6.88
C MET A 183 -10.95 -11.96 -7.01
N SER A 184 -11.72 -11.82 -5.95
CA SER A 184 -13.17 -12.05 -6.00
C SER A 184 -13.85 -10.98 -6.85
N PRO A 185 -14.99 -11.29 -7.49
CA PRO A 185 -15.83 -10.26 -8.10
C PRO A 185 -16.13 -9.13 -7.11
N CYS A 186 -16.02 -7.89 -7.54
CA CYS A 186 -16.10 -6.67 -6.73
C CYS A 186 -14.94 -6.49 -5.72
N GLY A 187 -13.96 -7.38 -5.68
CA GLY A 187 -12.74 -7.19 -4.92
C GLY A 187 -11.90 -6.02 -5.47
N ILE A 188 -11.13 -5.37 -4.61
CA ILE A 188 -10.37 -4.16 -4.95
C ILE A 188 -8.87 -4.40 -4.77
N ILE A 189 -8.11 -4.01 -5.78
CA ILE A 189 -6.66 -3.79 -5.70
C ILE A 189 -6.45 -2.27 -5.56
N ILE A 190 -5.72 -1.82 -4.55
CA ILE A 190 -5.21 -0.45 -4.43
C ILE A 190 -3.69 -0.49 -4.46
N SER A 191 -3.06 0.47 -5.12
CA SER A 191 -1.59 0.58 -5.15
C SER A 191 -1.15 1.99 -4.86
N HIS A 192 0.01 2.11 -4.20
CA HIS A 192 0.76 3.34 -4.07
C HIS A 192 1.64 3.62 -5.28
N ASP A 193 2.18 4.83 -5.34
CA ASP A 193 3.17 5.32 -6.30
C ASP A 193 2.77 5.32 -7.79
N TYR A 194 1.51 5.06 -8.11
CA TYR A 194 1.05 5.00 -9.50
C TYR A 194 1.40 6.25 -10.32
N PRO A 195 1.05 7.49 -9.92
CA PRO A 195 1.43 8.68 -10.69
C PRO A 195 2.88 9.14 -10.43
N SER A 196 3.50 8.71 -9.33
CA SER A 196 4.82 9.19 -8.89
C SER A 196 5.98 8.32 -9.34
N SER A 197 5.76 7.01 -9.53
CA SER A 197 6.72 6.05 -10.07
C SER A 197 6.37 5.65 -11.50
N GLU A 198 7.30 5.90 -12.42
CA GLU A 198 7.15 5.50 -13.82
C GLU A 198 7.07 3.97 -13.96
N GLY A 199 7.82 3.24 -13.14
CA GLY A 199 7.80 1.77 -13.12
C GLY A 199 6.45 1.21 -12.69
N VAL A 200 5.88 1.71 -11.58
CA VAL A 200 4.57 1.28 -11.09
C VAL A 200 3.49 1.60 -12.12
N ARG A 201 3.47 2.84 -12.65
CA ARG A 201 2.50 3.23 -13.68
C ARG A 201 2.55 2.33 -14.89
N LYS A 202 3.75 2.10 -15.43
CA LYS A 202 3.96 1.24 -16.60
C LYS A 202 3.48 -0.19 -16.34
N ALA A 203 3.77 -0.75 -15.16
CA ALA A 203 3.31 -2.09 -14.81
C ALA A 203 1.78 -2.20 -14.85
N PHE A 204 1.06 -1.21 -14.32
CA PHE A 204 -0.40 -1.17 -14.39
C PHE A 204 -0.93 -0.95 -15.81
N GLU A 205 -0.39 0.02 -16.55
CA GLU A 205 -0.81 0.32 -17.93
C GLU A 205 -0.64 -0.89 -18.84
N GLU A 206 0.49 -1.59 -18.77
CA GLU A 206 0.73 -2.79 -19.57
C GLU A 206 -0.11 -3.98 -19.12
N PHE A 207 -0.30 -4.16 -17.80
CA PHE A 207 -1.07 -5.28 -17.29
C PHE A 207 -2.56 -5.17 -17.61
N PHE A 208 -3.14 -3.97 -17.58
CA PHE A 208 -4.56 -3.73 -17.82
C PHE A 208 -4.91 -3.35 -19.27
N ALA A 209 -3.93 -3.28 -20.17
CA ALA A 209 -4.14 -2.89 -21.58
C ALA A 209 -5.16 -3.75 -22.33
N ASP A 210 -5.26 -5.03 -21.99
CA ASP A 210 -6.13 -6.03 -22.62
C ASP A 210 -7.28 -6.49 -21.70
N LYS A 211 -7.47 -5.86 -20.54
CA LYS A 211 -8.49 -6.22 -19.55
C LYS A 211 -9.68 -5.29 -19.58
N LYS A 212 -10.80 -5.77 -19.04
CA LYS A 212 -12.04 -5.00 -18.97
C LYS A 212 -12.04 -3.95 -17.85
N GLU A 213 -11.24 -4.21 -16.82
CA GLU A 213 -11.12 -3.32 -15.68
C GLU A 213 -10.32 -2.08 -16.03
N ASN A 214 -10.78 -0.92 -15.54
CA ASN A 214 -10.05 0.33 -15.66
C ASN A 214 -9.23 0.62 -14.42
N VAL A 215 -8.04 1.18 -14.62
CA VAL A 215 -7.23 1.75 -13.55
C VAL A 215 -7.79 3.13 -13.21
N VAL A 216 -8.29 3.29 -12.00
CA VAL A 216 -8.82 4.56 -11.49
C VAL A 216 -7.73 5.28 -10.72
N ASN A 217 -7.29 6.43 -11.23
CA ASN A 217 -6.32 7.26 -10.53
C ASN A 217 -7.01 7.94 -9.34
N LEU A 218 -6.44 7.76 -8.16
CA LEU A 218 -6.92 8.37 -6.92
C LEU A 218 -6.14 9.65 -6.61
N PRO A 219 -6.67 10.52 -5.75
CA PRO A 219 -5.90 11.67 -5.28
C PRO A 219 -4.53 11.25 -4.70
N MET A 220 -3.53 12.08 -4.91
CA MET A 220 -2.15 11.93 -4.45
C MET A 220 -1.37 10.85 -5.24
N SER A 221 -0.91 9.77 -4.59
CA SER A 221 -0.02 8.79 -5.22
C SER A 221 -0.66 7.42 -5.48
N GLN A 222 -1.97 7.28 -5.27
CA GLN A 222 -2.63 5.99 -5.34
C GLN A 222 -3.42 5.77 -6.64
N CYS A 223 -3.63 4.50 -6.98
CA CYS A 223 -4.65 4.07 -7.93
C CYS A 223 -5.43 2.88 -7.38
N MET A 224 -6.58 2.58 -7.97
CA MET A 224 -7.34 1.38 -7.66
C MET A 224 -7.91 0.71 -8.91
N VAL A 225 -8.17 -0.59 -8.78
CA VAL A 225 -8.90 -1.40 -9.75
C VAL A 225 -9.95 -2.20 -9.02
N ILE A 226 -11.17 -2.23 -9.56
CA ILE A 226 -12.27 -3.06 -9.06
C ILE A 226 -12.39 -4.25 -9.99
N LYS A 227 -12.30 -5.45 -9.45
CA LYS A 227 -12.43 -6.70 -10.21
C LYS A 227 -13.86 -6.87 -10.70
N LEU A 228 -14.02 -6.96 -12.01
CA LEU A 228 -15.31 -7.29 -12.64
C LEU A 228 -15.60 -8.80 -12.53
N ALA A 229 -16.85 -9.13 -12.73
CA ALA A 229 -17.31 -10.52 -12.74
C ALA A 229 -16.86 -11.27 -14.01
#